data_afbda769c2522145a17a82deeabda2dc
#
_entry.id   afbda769c2522145a17a82deeabda2dc
#
_cell.length_a   1.000
_cell.length_b   1.000
_cell.length_c   1.000
_cell.angle_alpha   90.00
_cell.angle_beta   90.00
_cell.angle_gamma   90.00
#
_symmetry.space_group_name_H-M   'P 1'
#
loop_
_entity.id
_entity.type
_entity.pdbx_description
1 polymer ?
#
loop_
_entity_poly.entity_id
_entity_poly.type
_entity_poly.pdbx_seq_one_letter_code
_entity_poly.pdbx_strand_id
1 'polypeptide(L)'
;AKIQVKLERWVDPMRFGFYGGDHHIHGAGCSHYDSPTKGVRPADMFQQVKGEGLNVGCVLTWGPCFDFQRDYFSPIADDVSEPLTLLKYDLEISGFGSAALGHVCLLNLKNQTYPKSKGTKTEGWPSWAVPVLRWCKAQGGVTGYPHSALHVNPTSTAKWLLRTLDADNSKSLNAAEAAKGLMPEPFLKVDADGNGELTEKELAASANR
;
A
#
# COMPACT_ATOMS: atom_id res chain seq x y z
N ALA A 1 20.88 -32.62 21.90
CA ALA A 1 21.16 -31.79 23.07
C ALA A 1 20.19 -30.60 23.01
N LYS A 2 19.51 -30.28 24.14
CA LYS A 2 18.74 -29.03 24.26
C LYS A 2 19.70 -27.98 24.81
N ILE A 3 19.84 -26.88 24.10
CA ILE A 3 20.60 -25.72 24.58
C ILE A 3 19.57 -24.67 25.01
N GLN A 4 19.67 -24.22 26.24
CA GLN A 4 18.84 -23.13 26.75
C GLN A 4 19.73 -21.89 26.91
N VAL A 5 19.38 -20.82 26.19
CA VAL A 5 20.07 -19.54 26.24
C VAL A 5 19.12 -18.50 26.83
N LYS A 6 19.56 -17.80 27.87
CA LYS A 6 18.86 -16.65 28.42
C LYS A 6 19.43 -15.39 27.78
N LEU A 7 18.58 -14.65 27.05
CA LEU A 7 18.95 -13.35 26.48
C LEU A 7 18.45 -12.24 27.41
N GLU A 8 19.28 -11.22 27.58
CA GLU A 8 18.93 -10.00 28.31
C GLU A 8 18.85 -8.84 27.32
N ARG A 9 17.79 -8.03 27.40
CA ARG A 9 17.67 -6.81 26.61
C ARG A 9 18.66 -5.78 27.12
N TRP A 10 19.37 -5.12 26.21
CA TRP A 10 20.24 -3.99 26.55
C TRP A 10 19.44 -2.77 26.96
N VAL A 11 18.29 -2.56 26.30
CA VAL A 11 17.37 -1.44 26.59
C VAL A 11 15.94 -1.97 26.60
N ASP A 12 15.17 -1.56 27.60
CA ASP A 12 13.73 -1.77 27.65
C ASP A 12 13.03 -0.41 27.50
N PRO A 13 12.61 -0.03 26.27
CA PRO A 13 12.03 1.27 26.00
C PRO A 13 10.74 1.54 26.78
N MET A 14 9.97 0.49 27.10
CA MET A 14 8.71 0.63 27.84
C MET A 14 8.90 1.23 29.23
N ARG A 15 10.05 0.98 29.88
CA ARG A 15 10.38 1.61 31.16
C ARG A 15 10.49 3.12 31.10
N PHE A 16 10.66 3.66 29.91
CA PHE A 16 10.75 5.09 29.64
C PHE A 16 9.48 5.63 28.94
N GLY A 17 8.43 4.81 28.85
CA GLY A 17 7.16 5.20 28.21
C GLY A 17 7.16 5.15 26.69
N PHE A 18 8.18 4.52 26.07
CA PHE A 18 8.24 4.36 24.61
C PHE A 18 7.81 2.96 24.20
N TYR A 19 7.04 2.90 23.12
CA TYR A 19 6.57 1.64 22.54
C TYR A 19 7.07 1.55 21.10
N GLY A 20 7.73 0.43 20.78
CA GLY A 20 8.26 0.14 19.45
C GLY A 20 7.19 -0.45 18.53
N GLY A 21 7.23 -0.12 17.26
CA GLY A 21 6.35 -0.74 16.28
C GLY A 21 6.98 -0.80 14.90
N ASP A 22 6.62 -1.82 14.14
CA ASP A 22 6.89 -1.91 12.71
C ASP A 22 5.57 -1.71 11.96
N HIS A 23 5.51 -0.66 11.18
CA HIS A 23 4.32 -0.27 10.44
C HIS A 23 4.29 -0.84 9.01
N HIS A 24 5.28 -1.64 8.62
CA HIS A 24 5.44 -2.08 7.23
C HIS A 24 6.05 -3.49 7.13
N ILE A 25 5.31 -4.49 7.59
CA ILE A 25 5.73 -5.89 7.54
C ILE A 25 5.11 -6.57 6.33
N HIS A 26 5.92 -7.27 5.54
CA HIS A 26 5.44 -8.15 4.46
C HIS A 26 5.39 -9.60 4.94
N GLY A 27 4.20 -10.12 5.15
CA GLY A 27 3.96 -11.49 5.65
C GLY A 27 3.65 -12.52 4.58
N ALA A 28 3.44 -12.13 3.34
CA ALA A 28 3.06 -13.06 2.26
C ALA A 28 3.28 -12.48 0.87
N GLY A 29 3.42 -13.38 -0.09
CA GLY A 29 3.12 -13.24 -1.51
C GLY A 29 3.56 -11.96 -2.22
N CYS A 30 4.63 -11.32 -1.82
CA CYS A 30 5.30 -10.28 -2.60
C CYS A 30 6.50 -10.88 -3.35
N SER A 31 7.22 -10.06 -4.11
CA SER A 31 8.41 -10.49 -4.88
C SER A 31 9.53 -11.11 -4.03
N HIS A 32 9.45 -11.02 -2.71
CA HIS A 32 10.43 -11.57 -1.77
C HIS A 32 10.13 -13.01 -1.35
N TYR A 33 9.00 -13.59 -1.78
CA TYR A 33 8.59 -14.95 -1.44
C TYR A 33 8.58 -15.84 -2.69
N ASP A 34 8.98 -17.10 -2.53
CA ASP A 34 8.99 -18.10 -3.61
C ASP A 34 7.58 -18.40 -4.14
N SER A 35 6.57 -18.25 -3.29
CA SER A 35 5.18 -18.47 -3.65
C SER A 35 4.32 -17.24 -3.33
N PRO A 36 3.81 -16.53 -4.35
CA PRO A 36 2.99 -15.35 -4.17
C PRO A 36 1.67 -15.56 -3.43
N THR A 37 1.18 -16.79 -3.36
CA THR A 37 -0.10 -17.15 -2.73
C THR A 37 0.04 -17.79 -1.37
N LYS A 38 1.26 -17.87 -0.84
CA LYS A 38 1.56 -18.40 0.49
C LYS A 38 2.24 -17.33 1.34
N GLY A 39 2.26 -17.54 2.64
CA GLY A 39 2.89 -16.61 3.54
C GLY A 39 2.95 -17.11 4.97
N VAL A 40 3.37 -16.22 5.85
CA VAL A 40 3.47 -16.47 7.28
C VAL A 40 2.10 -16.31 7.93
N ARG A 41 1.68 -17.30 8.69
CA ARG A 41 0.41 -17.25 9.43
C ARG A 41 0.50 -16.31 10.63
N PRO A 42 -0.63 -15.79 11.15
CA PRO A 42 -0.64 -14.86 12.27
C PRO A 42 0.14 -15.33 13.49
N ALA A 43 0.01 -16.60 13.87
CA ALA A 43 0.73 -17.16 15.03
C ALA A 43 2.25 -17.11 14.85
N ASP A 44 2.76 -17.43 13.66
CA ASP A 44 4.20 -17.40 13.37
C ASP A 44 4.69 -15.97 13.24
N MET A 45 3.92 -15.09 12.59
CA MET A 45 4.22 -13.66 12.47
C MET A 45 4.27 -12.99 13.85
N PHE A 46 3.35 -13.34 14.73
CA PHE A 46 3.31 -12.82 16.09
C PHE A 46 4.56 -13.20 16.88
N GLN A 47 5.11 -14.41 16.69
CA GLN A 47 6.37 -14.81 17.30
C GLN A 47 7.55 -13.96 16.80
N GLN A 48 7.56 -13.58 15.51
CA GLN A 48 8.59 -12.69 14.98
C GLN A 48 8.47 -11.29 15.63
N VAL A 49 7.28 -10.71 15.65
CA VAL A 49 7.02 -9.40 16.28
C VAL A 49 7.46 -9.39 17.76
N LYS A 50 7.14 -10.45 18.50
CA LYS A 50 7.60 -10.61 19.89
C LYS A 50 9.11 -10.79 19.99
N GLY A 51 9.69 -11.60 19.12
CA GLY A 51 11.13 -11.88 19.09
C GLY A 51 11.95 -10.61 18.86
N GLU A 52 11.47 -9.70 18.03
CA GLU A 52 12.08 -8.38 17.81
C GLU A 52 11.77 -7.37 18.92
N GLY A 53 10.90 -7.73 19.85
CA GLY A 53 10.54 -6.87 20.98
C GLY A 53 9.63 -5.70 20.62
N LEU A 54 8.88 -5.82 19.54
CA LEU A 54 7.92 -4.82 19.11
C LEU A 54 6.62 -4.90 19.90
N ASN A 55 5.98 -3.75 20.07
CA ASN A 55 4.65 -3.64 20.69
C ASN A 55 3.54 -3.62 19.63
N VAL A 56 3.86 -3.22 18.41
CA VAL A 56 2.89 -3.20 17.31
C VAL A 56 3.56 -3.72 16.05
N GLY A 57 2.97 -4.75 15.45
CA GLY A 57 3.31 -5.26 14.13
C GLY A 57 2.15 -5.02 13.15
N CYS A 58 2.37 -4.20 12.12
CA CYS A 58 1.40 -3.97 11.06
C CYS A 58 1.80 -4.78 9.83
N VAL A 59 1.09 -5.86 9.59
CA VAL A 59 1.30 -6.72 8.41
C VAL A 59 0.47 -6.18 7.26
N LEU A 60 1.14 -5.73 6.21
CA LEU A 60 0.51 -5.06 5.09
C LEU A 60 0.44 -5.97 3.88
N THR A 61 -0.62 -5.84 3.11
CA THR A 61 -0.84 -6.64 1.90
C THR A 61 -1.32 -5.81 0.73
N TRP A 62 -0.82 -6.21 -0.44
CA TRP A 62 -1.31 -5.80 -1.75
C TRP A 62 -0.78 -6.75 -2.83
N GLY A 63 -1.31 -6.62 -4.06
CA GLY A 63 -0.85 -7.43 -5.17
C GLY A 63 -0.96 -8.94 -4.91
N PRO A 64 0.10 -9.73 -5.13
CA PRO A 64 0.08 -11.16 -4.88
C PRO A 64 -0.18 -11.56 -3.43
N CYS A 65 0.20 -10.69 -2.49
CA CYS A 65 -0.01 -10.92 -1.05
C CYS A 65 -1.48 -10.87 -0.64
N PHE A 66 -2.30 -10.14 -1.39
CA PHE A 66 -3.67 -9.83 -1.01
C PHE A 66 -4.55 -11.07 -0.83
N ASP A 67 -4.47 -12.01 -1.75
CA ASP A 67 -5.33 -13.20 -1.75
C ASP A 67 -5.05 -14.14 -0.57
N PHE A 68 -3.83 -14.13 -0.03
CA PHE A 68 -3.48 -14.89 1.17
C PHE A 68 -3.85 -14.14 2.45
N GLN A 69 -3.51 -12.86 2.54
CA GLN A 69 -3.62 -12.12 3.80
C GLN A 69 -5.02 -11.56 4.07
N ARG A 70 -5.87 -11.42 3.05
CA ARG A 70 -7.25 -10.96 3.22
C ARG A 70 -8.08 -11.79 4.20
N ASP A 71 -7.73 -13.06 4.37
CA ASP A 71 -8.41 -13.96 5.30
C ASP A 71 -8.15 -13.58 6.78
N TYR A 72 -7.15 -12.75 7.03
CA TYR A 72 -6.80 -12.23 8.36
C TYR A 72 -7.27 -10.78 8.59
N PHE A 73 -8.05 -10.23 7.67
CA PHE A 73 -8.59 -8.88 7.85
C PHE A 73 -9.61 -8.84 8.99
N SER A 74 -9.44 -7.88 9.86
CA SER A 74 -10.28 -7.70 11.05
C SER A 74 -10.40 -6.20 11.38
N PRO A 75 -11.52 -5.75 11.95
CA PRO A 75 -11.65 -4.36 12.43
C PRO A 75 -10.77 -4.05 13.65
N ILE A 76 -10.28 -5.08 14.34
CA ILE A 76 -9.45 -4.99 15.54
C ILE A 76 -8.10 -5.68 15.31
N ALA A 77 -7.22 -5.65 16.30
CA ALA A 77 -6.01 -6.47 16.30
C ALA A 77 -6.35 -7.95 16.19
N ASP A 78 -5.45 -8.72 15.58
CA ASP A 78 -5.58 -10.17 15.44
C ASP A 78 -5.67 -10.87 16.81
N ASP A 79 -6.41 -11.96 16.89
CA ASP A 79 -6.69 -12.69 18.12
C ASP A 79 -5.44 -13.27 18.79
N VAL A 80 -4.32 -13.40 18.09
CA VAL A 80 -3.04 -13.80 18.67
C VAL A 80 -2.39 -12.70 19.51
N SER A 81 -2.91 -11.46 19.46
CA SER A 81 -2.36 -10.31 20.15
C SER A 81 -2.43 -10.46 21.67
N GLU A 82 -1.45 -9.89 22.35
CA GLU A 82 -1.35 -9.83 23.80
C GLU A 82 -1.35 -8.37 24.30
N PRO A 83 -1.54 -8.09 25.60
CA PRO A 83 -1.72 -6.73 26.11
C PRO A 83 -0.65 -5.69 25.72
N LEU A 84 0.59 -6.13 25.47
CA LEU A 84 1.70 -5.24 25.12
C LEU A 84 2.31 -5.55 23.76
N THR A 85 1.68 -6.44 23.00
CA THR A 85 2.13 -6.80 21.65
C THR A 85 0.91 -7.04 20.76
N LEU A 86 0.71 -6.15 19.82
CA LEU A 86 -0.43 -6.18 18.91
C LEU A 86 0.03 -6.59 17.50
N LEU A 87 -0.76 -7.43 16.86
CA LEU A 87 -0.63 -7.76 15.44
C LEU A 87 -1.88 -7.28 14.69
N LYS A 88 -1.69 -6.63 13.57
CA LYS A 88 -2.81 -6.13 12.76
C LYS A 88 -2.52 -6.30 11.27
N TYR A 89 -3.50 -6.80 10.54
CA TYR A 89 -3.43 -6.92 9.08
C TYR A 89 -4.17 -5.77 8.43
N ASP A 90 -3.45 -5.02 7.62
CA ASP A 90 -3.97 -3.85 6.93
C ASP A 90 -3.44 -3.79 5.48
N LEU A 91 -3.41 -2.62 4.85
CA LEU A 91 -3.09 -2.47 3.43
C LEU A 91 -1.86 -1.60 3.19
N GLU A 92 -1.03 -2.05 2.26
CA GLU A 92 -0.11 -1.19 1.52
C GLU A 92 -0.51 -1.22 0.05
N ILE A 93 -0.96 -0.10 -0.49
CA ILE A 93 -1.27 -0.03 -1.91
C ILE A 93 0.02 0.21 -2.69
N SER A 94 0.50 -0.83 -3.35
CA SER A 94 1.79 -0.87 -4.05
C SER A 94 1.68 -1.22 -5.55
N GLY A 95 0.48 -1.24 -6.08
CA GLY A 95 0.21 -1.43 -7.50
C GLY A 95 -0.52 -0.24 -8.10
N PHE A 96 -1.03 -0.34 -9.30
CA PHE A 96 -1.78 0.67 -10.06
C PHE A 96 -1.37 2.13 -9.74
N GLY A 97 -2.25 2.97 -9.17
CA GLY A 97 -1.96 4.38 -8.89
C GLY A 97 -0.73 4.64 -8.05
N SER A 98 -0.36 3.74 -7.15
CA SER A 98 0.84 3.90 -6.34
C SER A 98 2.13 3.57 -7.10
N ALA A 99 2.08 2.85 -8.19
CA ALA A 99 3.25 2.69 -9.06
C ALA A 99 3.71 4.04 -9.64
N ALA A 100 2.77 4.98 -9.81
CA ALA A 100 3.04 6.33 -10.27
C ALA A 100 3.26 7.33 -9.12
N LEU A 101 2.64 7.11 -7.97
CA LEU A 101 2.57 8.07 -6.87
C LEU A 101 3.29 7.60 -5.60
N GLY A 102 3.99 6.47 -5.66
CA GLY A 102 4.60 5.80 -4.52
C GLY A 102 3.62 4.89 -3.77
N HIS A 103 4.15 4.04 -2.91
CA HIS A 103 3.36 3.15 -2.08
C HIS A 103 2.68 3.95 -0.95
N VAL A 104 1.49 3.54 -0.56
CA VAL A 104 0.77 4.16 0.57
C VAL A 104 0.32 3.10 1.56
N CYS A 105 0.65 3.30 2.82
CA CYS A 105 0.14 2.49 3.93
C CYS A 105 -1.18 3.04 4.44
N LEU A 106 -2.10 2.14 4.69
CA LEU A 106 -3.41 2.41 5.29
C LEU A 106 -3.51 1.54 6.54
N LEU A 107 -3.31 2.15 7.70
CA LEU A 107 -3.19 1.46 8.99
C LEU A 107 -4.41 1.67 9.86
N ASN A 108 -4.67 0.72 10.75
CA ASN A 108 -5.80 0.74 11.69
C ASN A 108 -7.16 0.86 10.99
N LEU A 109 -7.30 0.17 9.87
CA LEU A 109 -8.57 0.08 9.17
C LEU A 109 -9.56 -0.78 9.97
N LYS A 110 -10.82 -0.35 10.03
CA LYS A 110 -11.93 -1.15 10.54
C LYS A 110 -12.50 -2.08 9.46
N ASN A 111 -12.39 -1.65 8.22
CA ASN A 111 -12.73 -2.43 7.04
C ASN A 111 -11.63 -2.26 6.01
N GLN A 112 -10.98 -3.34 5.63
CA GLN A 112 -9.90 -3.39 4.64
C GLN A 112 -10.43 -3.57 3.21
N THR A 113 -11.74 -3.68 3.04
CA THR A 113 -12.38 -3.80 1.73
C THR A 113 -12.85 -2.42 1.25
N TYR A 114 -12.19 -1.87 0.25
CA TYR A 114 -12.61 -0.61 -0.36
C TYR A 114 -14.02 -0.76 -0.96
N PRO A 115 -14.95 0.20 -0.76
CA PRO A 115 -16.38 0.00 -1.05
C PRO A 115 -16.72 -0.44 -2.48
N LYS A 116 -15.93 -0.07 -3.46
CA LYS A 116 -16.16 -0.43 -4.87
C LYS A 116 -15.38 -1.67 -5.32
N SER A 117 -14.47 -2.17 -4.48
CA SER A 117 -13.57 -3.27 -4.85
C SER A 117 -14.23 -4.65 -4.85
N LYS A 118 -15.41 -4.78 -4.27
CA LYS A 118 -16.09 -6.08 -4.07
C LYS A 118 -15.20 -7.13 -3.40
N GLY A 119 -14.23 -6.71 -2.59
CA GLY A 119 -13.27 -7.59 -1.96
C GLY A 119 -12.18 -8.13 -2.89
N THR A 120 -12.03 -7.59 -4.09
CA THR A 120 -10.94 -7.94 -5.02
C THR A 120 -9.79 -6.97 -4.92
N LYS A 121 -8.60 -7.39 -5.34
CA LYS A 121 -7.41 -6.53 -5.41
C LYS A 121 -7.31 -5.69 -6.70
N THR A 122 -8.20 -5.91 -7.66
CA THR A 122 -8.10 -5.33 -9.01
C THR A 122 -9.29 -4.50 -9.42
N GLU A 123 -10.50 -4.84 -8.96
CA GLU A 123 -11.72 -4.18 -9.39
C GLU A 123 -12.08 -2.99 -8.50
N GLY A 124 -12.61 -1.94 -9.11
CA GLY A 124 -13.26 -0.82 -8.43
C GLY A 124 -12.37 0.04 -7.54
N TRP A 125 -11.06 -0.20 -7.52
CA TRP A 125 -10.12 0.67 -6.84
C TRP A 125 -9.87 1.93 -7.67
N PRO A 126 -9.68 3.09 -7.01
CA PRO A 126 -9.40 4.34 -7.73
C PRO A 126 -8.02 4.32 -8.37
N SER A 127 -7.87 5.11 -9.42
CA SER A 127 -6.61 5.24 -10.16
C SER A 127 -5.53 6.09 -9.46
N TRP A 128 -5.80 6.63 -8.30
CA TRP A 128 -4.90 7.50 -7.54
C TRP A 128 -5.11 7.36 -6.04
N ALA A 129 -4.10 7.76 -5.24
CA ALA A 129 -4.07 7.47 -3.81
C ALA A 129 -5.09 8.24 -2.97
N VAL A 130 -5.46 9.48 -3.34
CA VAL A 130 -6.29 10.37 -2.49
C VAL A 130 -7.62 9.77 -2.05
N PRO A 131 -8.42 9.10 -2.91
CA PRO A 131 -9.67 8.48 -2.47
C PRO A 131 -9.45 7.40 -1.39
N VAL A 132 -8.41 6.59 -1.51
CA VAL A 132 -8.12 5.55 -0.51
C VAL A 132 -7.57 6.13 0.79
N LEU A 133 -6.76 7.20 0.71
CA LEU A 133 -6.30 7.93 1.89
C LEU A 133 -7.49 8.56 2.65
N ARG A 134 -8.43 9.17 1.94
CA ARG A 134 -9.67 9.70 2.54
C ARG A 134 -10.53 8.60 3.15
N TRP A 135 -10.67 7.47 2.46
CA TRP A 135 -11.41 6.32 2.98
C TRP A 135 -10.80 5.76 4.25
N CYS A 136 -9.48 5.65 4.33
CA CYS A 136 -8.78 5.25 5.56
C CYS A 136 -9.02 6.27 6.68
N LYS A 137 -8.85 7.56 6.40
CA LYS A 137 -9.09 8.64 7.39
C LYS A 137 -10.53 8.66 7.90
N ALA A 138 -11.52 8.40 7.06
CA ALA A 138 -12.93 8.33 7.44
C ALA A 138 -13.21 7.20 8.46
N GLN A 139 -12.35 6.19 8.54
CA GLN A 139 -12.41 5.10 9.51
C GLN A 139 -11.61 5.39 10.80
N GLY A 140 -10.95 6.54 10.90
CA GLY A 140 -10.02 6.86 11.99
C GLY A 140 -8.64 6.23 11.79
N GLY A 141 -8.34 5.76 10.59
CA GLY A 141 -7.06 5.14 10.26
C GLY A 141 -5.91 6.14 10.09
N VAL A 142 -4.70 5.62 10.07
CA VAL A 142 -3.46 6.34 9.85
C VAL A 142 -2.97 6.05 8.43
N THR A 143 -2.50 7.09 7.75
CA THR A 143 -2.01 6.98 6.36
C THR A 143 -0.64 7.59 6.22
N GLY A 144 0.18 7.02 5.36
CA GLY A 144 1.50 7.57 5.05
C GLY A 144 2.19 6.83 3.93
N TYR A 145 3.35 7.34 3.55
CA TYR A 145 4.27 6.63 2.65
C TYR A 145 5.19 5.76 3.50
N PRO A 146 5.38 4.47 3.16
CA PRO A 146 6.17 3.55 3.96
C PRO A 146 7.68 3.80 3.85
N HIS A 147 8.14 4.39 2.76
CA HIS A 147 9.53 4.67 2.47
C HIS A 147 9.70 5.97 1.70
N SER A 148 10.90 6.56 1.79
CA SER A 148 11.20 7.90 1.27
C SER A 148 11.56 7.92 -0.22
N ALA A 149 11.92 6.79 -0.82
CA ALA A 149 12.29 6.71 -2.22
C ALA A 149 11.05 6.45 -3.09
N LEU A 150 10.65 7.45 -3.84
CA LEU A 150 9.63 7.32 -4.87
C LEU A 150 10.35 7.07 -6.21
N HIS A 151 10.28 5.85 -6.72
CA HIS A 151 10.76 5.53 -8.06
C HIS A 151 9.61 5.66 -9.05
N VAL A 152 9.41 6.85 -9.56
CA VAL A 152 8.47 7.08 -10.65
C VAL A 152 9.16 6.71 -11.95
N ASN A 153 8.64 5.72 -12.67
CA ASN A 153 9.02 5.48 -14.04
C ASN A 153 8.05 6.21 -14.96
N PRO A 154 8.47 7.30 -15.61
CA PRO A 154 7.57 8.16 -16.39
C PRO A 154 6.81 7.42 -17.48
N THR A 155 7.49 6.52 -18.20
CA THR A 155 6.86 5.72 -19.28
C THR A 155 5.83 4.75 -18.73
N SER A 156 6.14 4.06 -17.63
CA SER A 156 5.19 3.15 -16.98
C SER A 156 3.99 3.89 -16.41
N THR A 157 4.20 5.09 -15.88
CA THR A 157 3.14 5.99 -15.39
C THR A 157 2.22 6.41 -16.53
N ALA A 158 2.77 6.88 -17.64
CA ALA A 158 2.02 7.29 -18.81
C ALA A 158 1.16 6.16 -19.38
N LYS A 159 1.75 4.98 -19.57
CA LYS A 159 1.03 3.78 -20.03
C LYS A 159 -0.09 3.37 -19.08
N TRP A 160 0.16 3.48 -17.80
CA TRP A 160 -0.84 3.15 -16.78
C TRP A 160 -2.00 4.16 -16.80
N LEU A 161 -1.73 5.47 -16.90
CA LEU A 161 -2.76 6.51 -17.00
C LEU A 161 -3.65 6.28 -18.24
N LEU A 162 -3.05 6.05 -19.40
CA LEU A 162 -3.78 5.73 -20.62
C LEU A 162 -4.67 4.49 -20.42
N ARG A 163 -4.09 3.37 -20.00
CA ARG A 163 -4.86 2.12 -19.80
C ARG A 163 -6.04 2.28 -18.84
N THR A 164 -5.95 3.21 -17.88
CA THR A 164 -6.94 3.38 -16.82
C THR A 164 -8.00 4.42 -17.14
N LEU A 165 -7.64 5.47 -17.87
CA LEU A 165 -8.48 6.66 -18.08
C LEU A 165 -8.99 6.82 -19.50
N ASP A 166 -8.29 6.28 -20.50
CA ASP A 166 -8.70 6.29 -21.91
C ASP A 166 -9.93 5.40 -22.09
N ALA A 167 -11.10 6.02 -22.09
CA ALA A 167 -12.37 5.32 -22.11
C ALA A 167 -12.85 5.00 -23.54
N ASP A 168 -12.38 5.76 -24.52
CA ASP A 168 -12.76 5.62 -25.92
C ASP A 168 -11.73 4.86 -26.76
N ASN A 169 -10.60 4.45 -26.13
CA ASN A 169 -9.48 3.74 -26.75
C ASN A 169 -8.78 4.55 -27.86
N SER A 170 -8.77 5.87 -27.74
CA SER A 170 -8.08 6.79 -28.66
C SER A 170 -6.54 6.71 -28.58
N LYS A 171 -6.01 6.12 -27.49
CA LYS A 171 -4.59 6.07 -27.08
C LYS A 171 -4.04 7.43 -26.64
N SER A 172 -4.92 8.35 -26.29
CA SER A 172 -4.66 9.64 -25.68
C SER A 172 -5.68 9.92 -24.59
N LEU A 173 -5.52 10.97 -23.82
CA LEU A 173 -6.51 11.41 -22.84
C LEU A 173 -6.97 12.82 -23.20
N ASN A 174 -8.24 12.98 -23.47
CA ASN A 174 -8.86 14.29 -23.52
C ASN A 174 -9.04 14.88 -22.11
N ALA A 175 -9.42 16.15 -22.01
CA ALA A 175 -9.57 16.85 -20.73
C ALA A 175 -10.60 16.19 -19.80
N ALA A 176 -11.67 15.60 -20.33
CA ALA A 176 -12.70 14.94 -19.54
C ALA A 176 -12.22 13.60 -18.94
N GLU A 177 -11.38 12.88 -19.66
CA GLU A 177 -10.74 11.64 -19.19
C GLU A 177 -9.63 11.94 -18.18
N ALA A 178 -8.77 12.89 -18.48
CA ALA A 178 -7.71 13.34 -17.59
C ALA A 178 -8.25 13.85 -16.25
N ALA A 179 -9.41 14.51 -16.23
CA ALA A 179 -10.06 14.98 -15.02
C ALA A 179 -10.55 13.85 -14.09
N LYS A 180 -10.61 12.61 -14.55
CA LYS A 180 -10.99 11.44 -13.74
C LYS A 180 -9.82 10.87 -12.92
N GLY A 181 -8.59 11.29 -13.20
CA GLY A 181 -7.38 10.84 -12.52
C GLY A 181 -6.51 11.98 -12.01
N LEU A 182 -5.39 11.64 -11.42
CA LEU A 182 -4.37 12.60 -11.02
C LEU A 182 -3.32 12.70 -12.14
N MET A 183 -3.23 13.89 -12.72
CA MET A 183 -2.17 14.20 -13.69
C MET A 183 -0.92 14.71 -12.98
N PRO A 184 0.27 14.48 -13.56
CA PRO A 184 1.54 14.99 -12.99
C PRO A 184 1.55 16.52 -12.85
N GLU A 185 0.95 17.21 -13.81
CA GLU A 185 0.78 18.66 -13.87
C GLU A 185 -0.63 19.02 -14.40
N PRO A 186 -1.07 20.29 -14.31
CA PRO A 186 -2.30 20.73 -14.93
C PRO A 186 -2.35 20.39 -16.41
N PHE A 187 -3.53 19.98 -16.92
CA PHE A 187 -3.74 19.48 -18.28
C PHE A 187 -3.03 20.34 -19.35
N LEU A 188 -3.23 21.66 -19.33
CA LEU A 188 -2.62 22.60 -20.29
C LEU A 188 -1.09 22.69 -20.23
N LYS A 189 -0.47 22.17 -19.17
CA LYS A 189 1.00 22.06 -19.09
C LYS A 189 1.51 20.73 -19.61
N VAL A 190 0.70 19.69 -19.50
CA VAL A 190 1.01 18.35 -20.02
C VAL A 190 0.81 18.34 -21.54
N ASP A 191 -0.28 18.94 -22.01
CA ASP A 191 -0.60 19.15 -23.44
C ASP A 191 0.41 20.15 -24.05
N ALA A 192 1.54 19.62 -24.48
CA ALA A 192 2.68 20.43 -24.91
C ALA A 192 2.52 21.00 -26.33
N ASP A 193 1.73 20.34 -27.18
CA ASP A 193 1.47 20.79 -28.55
C ASP A 193 0.14 21.53 -28.71
N GLY A 194 -0.67 21.60 -27.62
CA GLY A 194 -1.91 22.35 -27.56
C GLY A 194 -3.05 21.75 -28.40
N ASN A 195 -2.96 20.44 -28.66
CA ASN A 195 -3.98 19.78 -29.50
C ASN A 195 -5.22 19.32 -28.70
N GLY A 196 -5.23 19.46 -27.38
CA GLY A 196 -6.34 19.07 -26.50
C GLY A 196 -6.36 17.60 -26.11
N GLU A 197 -5.31 16.85 -26.45
CA GLU A 197 -5.13 15.43 -26.16
C GLU A 197 -3.77 15.17 -25.50
N LEU A 198 -3.72 14.34 -24.47
CA LEU A 198 -2.48 13.95 -23.79
C LEU A 198 -2.00 12.59 -24.31
N THR A 199 -0.93 12.60 -25.05
CA THR A 199 -0.28 11.38 -25.55
C THR A 199 0.60 10.71 -24.48
N GLU A 200 0.97 9.44 -24.67
CA GLU A 200 1.95 8.74 -23.81
C GLU A 200 3.23 9.54 -23.66
N LYS A 201 3.71 10.16 -24.73
CA LYS A 201 4.94 10.94 -24.74
C LYS A 201 4.85 12.18 -23.85
N GLU A 202 3.75 12.91 -23.92
CA GLU A 202 3.51 14.11 -23.10
C GLU A 202 3.33 13.78 -21.63
N LEU A 203 2.56 12.74 -21.33
CA LEU A 203 2.39 12.23 -19.99
C LEU A 203 3.74 11.79 -19.38
N ALA A 204 4.56 11.06 -20.13
CA ALA A 204 5.87 10.64 -19.69
C ALA A 204 6.84 11.82 -19.53
N ALA A 205 6.81 12.80 -20.41
CA ALA A 205 7.65 13.99 -20.33
C ALA A 205 7.30 14.86 -19.12
N SER A 206 6.02 14.99 -18.79
CA SER A 206 5.55 15.73 -17.62
C SER A 206 5.90 15.03 -16.31
N ALA A 207 5.80 13.71 -16.24
CA ALA A 207 6.17 12.93 -15.07
C ALA A 207 7.68 12.93 -14.77
N ASN A 208 8.50 13.46 -15.66
CA ASN A 208 9.96 13.55 -15.53
C ASN A 208 10.44 14.90 -14.97
N ARG A 209 9.55 15.86 -14.76
CA ARG A 209 9.88 17.22 -14.27
C ARG A 209 9.67 17.30 -12.76
#